data_5969890ae39e48e25c99f3cd887e1bbc
#
_entry.id   5969890ae39e48e25c99f3cd887e1bbc
#
_cell.length_a   1.000
_cell.length_b   1.000
_cell.length_c   1.000
_cell.angle_alpha   90.00
_cell.angle_beta   90.00
_cell.angle_gamma   90.00
#
_symmetry.space_group_name_H-M   'P 1'
#
loop_
_entity.id
_entity.type
_entity.pdbx_description
1 polymer ?
#
loop_
_entity_poly.entity_id
_entity_poly.type
_entity_poly.pdbx_seq_one_letter_code
_entity_poly.pdbx_strand_id
1 'polypeptide(L)'
;TIESNDKIVAFIDSLELPKILKNDSNINHTSSDGQKFNIKSSIDSTNAGFSFKYFGTAKGVSVYTFIDESHKLFYSTVINVSERESGYVIDGLMHNEVVKSDIHSTDTHGFSEVIFGLTHLLGFSFAPRIKNFKDQQLYGINSPKDYQNKGYILLPKRKINFEIIEENWDDILRFILTIKSRRTTASQLLKRLTSYSKHHKLYTAIKEFGKIIKTNFLLVYIDKVELRQRIEKQLNKSEASNRFAKAIFFGNNAEFIFASQEEQNIANNCKRLIQNAVILWNYLYID
;
A
#
# COMPACT_ATOMS: atom_id res chain seq x y z
N THR A 1 2.61 21.65 7.26
CA THR A 1 3.20 20.34 7.68
C THR A 1 3.48 19.37 6.53
N ILE A 2 2.59 19.22 5.53
CA ILE A 2 2.86 18.38 4.34
C ILE A 2 4.05 18.92 3.56
N GLU A 3 4.00 20.18 3.15
CA GLU A 3 5.10 20.84 2.43
C GLU A 3 6.43 20.79 3.18
N SER A 4 6.41 20.93 4.51
CA SER A 4 7.62 20.82 5.33
C SER A 4 8.20 19.41 5.31
N ASN A 5 7.34 18.38 5.35
CA ASN A 5 7.76 16.98 5.19
C ASN A 5 8.39 16.75 3.81
N ASP A 6 7.79 17.27 2.75
CA ASP A 6 8.25 17.09 1.38
C ASP A 6 9.60 17.78 1.17
N LYS A 7 9.80 18.98 1.77
CA LYS A 7 11.11 19.67 1.75
C LYS A 7 12.20 18.89 2.47
N ILE A 8 11.91 18.28 3.64
CA ILE A 8 12.89 17.44 4.34
C ILE A 8 13.22 16.19 3.51
N VAL A 9 12.21 15.52 2.95
CA VAL A 9 12.41 14.34 2.12
C VAL A 9 13.26 14.68 0.89
N ALA A 10 12.95 15.77 0.19
CA ALA A 10 13.71 16.25 -0.96
C ALA A 10 15.15 16.63 -0.57
N PHE A 11 15.36 17.23 0.59
CA PHE A 11 16.69 17.56 1.09
C PHE A 11 17.51 16.30 1.38
N ILE A 12 16.92 15.28 2.04
CA ILE A 12 17.59 13.99 2.25
C ILE A 12 18.00 13.36 0.91
N ASP A 13 17.15 13.48 -0.14
CA ASP A 13 17.48 12.97 -1.47
C ASP A 13 18.66 13.67 -2.14
N SER A 14 18.92 14.92 -1.76
CA SER A 14 20.09 15.69 -2.24
C SER A 14 21.39 15.33 -1.53
N LEU A 15 21.33 14.63 -0.40
CA LEU A 15 22.51 14.21 0.37
C LEU A 15 23.08 12.90 -0.21
N GLU A 16 24.40 12.75 -0.11
CA GLU A 16 25.01 11.45 -0.34
C GLU A 16 24.58 10.47 0.76
N LEU A 17 24.10 9.31 0.35
CA LEU A 17 23.73 8.24 1.29
C LEU A 17 24.96 7.77 2.08
N PRO A 18 24.88 7.68 3.43
CA PRO A 18 25.89 7.00 4.22
C PRO A 18 26.17 5.61 3.65
N LYS A 19 27.41 5.15 3.69
CA LYS A 19 27.84 3.86 3.11
C LYS A 19 27.01 2.68 3.61
N ILE A 20 26.59 2.73 4.88
CA ILE A 20 25.73 1.72 5.55
C ILE A 20 24.34 1.63 4.90
N LEU A 21 23.84 2.70 4.30
CA LEU A 21 22.50 2.80 3.72
C LEU A 21 22.51 2.70 2.19
N LYS A 22 23.68 2.72 1.55
CA LYS A 22 23.79 2.56 0.08
C LYS A 22 23.29 1.18 -0.32
N ASN A 23 22.33 1.15 -1.22
CA ASN A 23 21.93 -0.06 -1.92
C ASN A 23 22.59 -0.09 -3.30
N ASP A 24 23.04 -1.27 -3.72
CA ASP A 24 23.69 -1.47 -5.03
C ASP A 24 22.71 -1.39 -6.22
N SER A 25 21.42 -1.20 -5.96
CA SER A 25 20.39 -1.15 -7.00
C SER A 25 19.91 0.28 -7.26
N ASN A 26 19.88 0.70 -8.53
CA ASN A 26 19.26 1.94 -9.00
C ASN A 26 17.71 1.89 -8.96
N ILE A 27 17.12 0.92 -8.29
CA ILE A 27 15.67 0.68 -8.22
C ILE A 27 15.18 1.11 -6.84
N ASN A 28 14.31 2.10 -6.77
CA ASN A 28 13.72 2.55 -5.51
C ASN A 28 12.55 1.64 -5.09
N HIS A 29 12.77 0.89 -4.01
CA HIS A 29 11.78 -0.02 -3.43
C HIS A 29 11.07 0.66 -2.27
N THR A 30 9.78 0.93 -2.42
CA THR A 30 8.95 1.53 -1.40
C THR A 30 8.02 0.51 -0.74
N SER A 31 7.54 0.81 0.44
CA SER A 31 6.52 -0.01 1.12
C SER A 31 5.53 0.83 1.89
N SER A 32 4.38 0.24 2.18
CA SER A 32 3.37 0.85 3.04
C SER A 32 2.79 -0.15 4.03
N ASP A 33 2.44 0.36 5.20
CA ASP A 33 1.86 -0.43 6.27
C ASP A 33 0.92 0.41 7.14
N GLY A 34 -0.07 -0.26 7.75
CA GLY A 34 -1.09 0.33 8.60
C GLY A 34 -0.85 0.12 10.08
N GLN A 35 -0.56 1.18 10.81
CA GLN A 35 -0.42 1.16 12.25
C GLN A 35 -1.71 1.56 12.95
N LYS A 36 -2.13 0.78 13.95
CA LYS A 36 -3.37 1.01 14.69
C LYS A 36 -3.12 1.86 15.93
N PHE A 37 -3.98 2.87 16.14
CA PHE A 37 -3.97 3.77 17.29
C PHE A 37 -5.35 3.89 17.89
N ASN A 38 -5.44 3.90 19.22
CA ASN A 38 -6.67 4.19 19.93
C ASN A 38 -7.08 5.66 19.75
N ILE A 39 -8.38 5.92 19.86
CA ILE A 39 -8.90 7.26 20.08
C ILE A 39 -9.29 7.36 21.56
N LYS A 40 -8.97 8.48 22.18
CA LYS A 40 -9.33 8.73 23.56
C LYS A 40 -10.84 8.59 23.75
N SER A 41 -11.26 7.84 24.76
CA SER A 41 -12.68 7.46 24.96
C SER A 41 -13.64 8.64 25.11
N SER A 42 -13.16 9.81 25.56
CA SER A 42 -13.94 11.04 25.65
C SER A 42 -14.17 11.74 24.30
N ILE A 43 -13.58 11.27 23.20
CA ILE A 43 -13.68 11.91 21.89
C ILE A 43 -14.65 11.12 21.02
N ASP A 44 -15.71 11.77 20.56
CA ASP A 44 -16.61 11.22 19.55
C ASP A 44 -16.07 11.54 18.14
N SER A 45 -15.29 10.61 17.60
CA SER A 45 -14.65 10.78 16.29
C SER A 45 -15.49 10.13 15.20
N THR A 46 -15.78 10.90 14.15
CA THR A 46 -16.47 10.42 12.95
C THR A 46 -15.63 9.48 12.09
N ASN A 47 -14.30 9.54 12.24
CA ASN A 47 -13.36 8.68 11.51
C ASN A 47 -12.95 7.42 12.28
N ALA A 48 -13.42 7.26 13.53
CA ALA A 48 -13.06 6.08 14.34
C ALA A 48 -13.96 4.88 14.03
N GLY A 49 -13.37 3.71 14.05
CA GLY A 49 -14.06 2.44 13.90
C GLY A 49 -13.80 1.48 15.05
N PHE A 50 -14.65 0.48 15.18
CA PHE A 50 -14.46 -0.62 16.13
C PHE A 50 -13.64 -1.72 15.47
N SER A 51 -12.71 -2.29 16.24
CA SER A 51 -12.04 -3.52 15.86
C SER A 51 -11.68 -4.29 17.12
N PHE A 52 -12.45 -5.33 17.42
CA PHE A 52 -12.24 -6.15 18.60
C PHE A 52 -10.82 -6.72 18.68
N LYS A 53 -10.27 -7.10 17.53
CA LYS A 53 -8.91 -7.63 17.41
C LYS A 53 -7.82 -6.66 17.89
N TYR A 54 -8.01 -5.36 17.65
CA TYR A 54 -6.97 -4.35 17.92
C TYR A 54 -7.27 -3.47 19.13
N PHE A 55 -8.53 -3.22 19.43
CA PHE A 55 -8.97 -2.24 20.44
C PHE A 55 -9.93 -2.80 21.47
N GLY A 56 -10.32 -4.08 21.38
CA GLY A 56 -11.38 -4.62 22.22
C GLY A 56 -12.69 -3.87 22.00
N THR A 57 -13.22 -3.25 23.06
CA THR A 57 -14.46 -2.44 23.02
C THR A 57 -14.22 -0.97 22.67
N ALA A 58 -12.96 -0.54 22.54
CA ALA A 58 -12.63 0.84 22.20
C ALA A 58 -12.72 1.12 20.70
N LYS A 59 -12.76 2.40 20.32
CA LYS A 59 -12.65 2.89 18.94
C LYS A 59 -11.20 3.25 18.62
N GLY A 60 -10.83 3.11 17.34
CA GLY A 60 -9.50 3.51 16.89
C GLY A 60 -9.46 3.84 15.42
N VAL A 61 -8.27 4.24 14.97
CA VAL A 61 -7.94 4.57 13.59
C VAL A 61 -6.74 3.77 13.11
N SER A 62 -6.55 3.70 11.81
CA SER A 62 -5.33 3.18 11.19
C SER A 62 -4.55 4.34 10.57
N VAL A 63 -3.30 4.48 10.92
CA VAL A 63 -2.37 5.38 10.26
C VAL A 63 -1.64 4.59 9.18
N TYR A 64 -1.95 4.87 7.93
CA TYR A 64 -1.34 4.21 6.78
C TYR A 64 -0.15 5.03 6.30
N THR A 65 1.05 4.46 6.40
CA THR A 65 2.31 5.18 6.18
C THR A 65 3.12 4.53 5.08
N PHE A 66 3.76 5.36 4.27
CA PHE A 66 4.64 4.97 3.16
C PHE A 66 6.08 5.35 3.45
N ILE A 67 6.97 4.41 3.20
CA ILE A 67 8.40 4.55 3.43
C ILE A 67 9.18 4.07 2.21
N ASP A 68 10.26 4.74 1.90
CA ASP A 68 11.16 4.34 0.83
C ASP A 68 12.34 3.47 1.33
N GLU A 69 13.19 3.09 0.42
CA GLU A 69 14.37 2.28 0.67
C GLU A 69 15.39 2.97 1.59
N SER A 70 15.39 4.30 1.60
CA SER A 70 16.23 5.17 2.42
C SER A 70 15.58 5.57 3.75
N HIS A 71 14.55 4.88 4.20
CA HIS A 71 13.79 5.13 5.43
C HIS A 71 12.99 6.43 5.47
N LYS A 72 12.90 7.21 4.36
CA LYS A 72 12.13 8.45 4.33
C LYS A 72 10.64 8.17 4.29
N LEU A 73 9.90 8.88 5.12
CA LEU A 73 8.44 8.78 5.19
C LEU A 73 7.83 9.82 4.23
N PHE A 74 7.44 9.40 3.04
CA PHE A 74 7.01 10.33 1.99
C PHE A 74 5.50 10.59 1.94
N TYR A 75 4.68 9.66 2.45
CA TYR A 75 3.23 9.86 2.52
C TYR A 75 2.65 9.17 3.75
N SER A 76 1.61 9.74 4.34
CA SER A 76 0.80 9.05 5.36
C SER A 76 -0.60 9.66 5.44
N THR A 77 -1.57 8.84 5.80
CA THR A 77 -2.97 9.25 5.99
C THR A 77 -3.62 8.48 7.13
N VAL A 78 -4.57 9.12 7.81
CA VAL A 78 -5.38 8.47 8.85
C VAL A 78 -6.67 7.98 8.23
N ILE A 79 -6.94 6.70 8.37
CA ILE A 79 -8.11 6.03 7.82
C ILE A 79 -8.92 5.35 8.92
N ASN A 80 -10.19 5.14 8.68
CA ASN A 80 -11.02 4.35 9.58
C ASN A 80 -10.50 2.90 9.62
N VAL A 81 -10.40 2.32 10.82
CA VAL A 81 -9.87 0.96 11.00
C VAL A 81 -10.71 -0.12 10.30
N SER A 82 -11.98 0.15 10.03
CA SER A 82 -12.87 -0.76 9.28
C SER A 82 -12.67 -0.69 7.76
N GLU A 83 -11.95 0.31 7.26
CA GLU A 83 -11.67 0.44 5.83
C GLU A 83 -10.53 -0.48 5.38
N ARG A 84 -10.62 -0.92 4.13
CA ARG A 84 -9.57 -1.74 3.53
C ARG A 84 -8.39 -0.87 3.11
N GLU A 85 -7.20 -1.17 3.63
CA GLU A 85 -5.95 -0.46 3.34
C GLU A 85 -5.56 -0.51 1.85
N SER A 86 -6.01 -1.55 1.13
CA SER A 86 -5.62 -1.79 -0.26
C SER A 86 -5.94 -0.65 -1.23
N GLY A 87 -7.04 0.09 -1.03
CA GLY A 87 -7.37 1.26 -1.86
C GLY A 87 -6.39 2.42 -1.66
N TYR A 88 -5.90 2.57 -0.44
CA TYR A 88 -4.97 3.64 -0.06
C TYR A 88 -3.54 3.42 -0.56
N VAL A 89 -3.19 2.20 -0.98
CA VAL A 89 -1.91 1.92 -1.67
C VAL A 89 -1.77 2.81 -2.90
N ILE A 90 -2.82 2.87 -3.71
CA ILE A 90 -2.82 3.66 -4.94
C ILE A 90 -2.81 5.16 -4.62
N ASP A 91 -3.59 5.57 -3.62
CA ASP A 91 -3.63 6.98 -3.20
C ASP A 91 -2.25 7.48 -2.80
N GLY A 92 -1.52 6.74 -1.96
CA GLY A 92 -0.18 7.13 -1.53
C GLY A 92 0.85 7.14 -2.66
N LEU A 93 0.75 6.22 -3.62
CA LEU A 93 1.61 6.22 -4.80
C LEU A 93 1.32 7.37 -5.76
N MET A 94 0.06 7.76 -5.89
CA MET A 94 -0.38 8.81 -6.83
C MET A 94 -0.26 10.24 -6.27
N HIS A 95 -0.44 10.42 -4.96
CA HIS A 95 -0.40 11.75 -4.32
C HIS A 95 0.97 12.14 -3.75
N ASN A 96 1.98 11.36 -4.07
CA ASN A 96 3.36 11.66 -3.72
C ASN A 96 4.09 12.27 -4.93
N GLU A 97 4.74 13.42 -4.72
CA GLU A 97 5.48 14.15 -5.75
C GLU A 97 7.00 14.09 -5.55
N VAL A 98 7.44 13.57 -4.40
CA VAL A 98 8.84 13.64 -3.98
C VAL A 98 9.59 12.35 -4.27
N VAL A 99 8.96 11.19 -4.04
CA VAL A 99 9.62 9.88 -4.16
C VAL A 99 9.04 9.09 -5.33
N LYS A 100 9.88 8.78 -6.31
CA LYS A 100 9.51 7.86 -7.39
C LYS A 100 9.63 6.42 -6.88
N SER A 101 8.53 5.68 -6.91
CA SER A 101 8.51 4.26 -6.57
C SER A 101 8.61 3.41 -7.83
N ASP A 102 9.65 2.58 -7.91
CA ASP A 102 9.79 1.60 -9.00
C ASP A 102 9.12 0.28 -8.62
N ILE A 103 9.27 -0.14 -7.36
CA ILE A 103 8.61 -1.32 -6.80
C ILE A 103 7.93 -0.91 -5.50
N HIS A 104 6.67 -1.33 -5.31
CA HIS A 104 5.95 -1.08 -4.06
C HIS A 104 5.51 -2.38 -3.41
N SER A 105 5.81 -2.53 -2.12
CA SER A 105 5.44 -3.70 -1.32
C SER A 105 4.49 -3.35 -0.19
N THR A 106 3.58 -4.27 0.07
CA THR A 106 2.68 -4.23 1.24
C THR A 106 2.71 -5.58 1.95
N ASP A 107 2.16 -5.62 3.15
CA ASP A 107 1.88 -6.89 3.78
C ASP A 107 0.72 -7.63 3.08
N THR A 108 0.37 -8.82 3.60
CA THR A 108 -0.68 -9.68 3.02
C THR A 108 -2.08 -9.04 3.02
N HIS A 109 -2.35 -8.06 3.87
CA HIS A 109 -3.65 -7.38 3.94
C HIS A 109 -3.78 -6.23 2.94
N GLY A 110 -2.67 -5.73 2.39
CA GLY A 110 -2.64 -4.59 1.47
C GLY A 110 -2.92 -4.93 0.00
N PHE A 111 -3.17 -6.20 -0.39
CA PHE A 111 -3.36 -6.55 -1.79
C PHE A 111 -4.67 -7.26 -2.12
N SER A 112 -5.10 -7.09 -3.35
CA SER A 112 -6.18 -7.84 -4.00
C SER A 112 -5.92 -7.91 -5.50
N GLU A 113 -6.65 -8.75 -6.23
CA GLU A 113 -6.54 -8.80 -7.68
C GLU A 113 -6.78 -7.42 -8.32
N VAL A 114 -7.74 -6.65 -7.80
CA VAL A 114 -8.04 -5.30 -8.28
C VAL A 114 -6.82 -4.37 -8.14
N ILE A 115 -6.11 -4.43 -7.01
CA ILE A 115 -4.92 -3.60 -6.78
C ILE A 115 -3.78 -3.99 -7.72
N PHE A 116 -3.56 -5.28 -7.97
CA PHE A 116 -2.59 -5.73 -8.98
C PHE A 116 -2.91 -5.16 -10.38
N GLY A 117 -4.18 -5.18 -10.78
CA GLY A 117 -4.62 -4.63 -12.06
C GLY A 117 -4.41 -3.11 -12.14
N LEU A 118 -4.85 -2.38 -11.13
CA LEU A 118 -4.79 -0.93 -11.12
C LEU A 118 -3.35 -0.40 -11.03
N THR A 119 -2.52 -0.97 -10.16
CA THR A 119 -1.10 -0.57 -10.04
C THR A 119 -0.34 -0.80 -11.33
N HIS A 120 -0.59 -1.93 -12.01
CA HIS A 120 0.01 -2.22 -13.31
C HIS A 120 -0.39 -1.19 -14.38
N LEU A 121 -1.69 -0.88 -14.51
CA LEU A 121 -2.20 0.11 -15.48
C LEU A 121 -1.75 1.54 -15.16
N LEU A 122 -1.45 1.83 -13.91
CA LEU A 122 -0.89 3.11 -13.48
C LEU A 122 0.64 3.19 -13.67
N GLY A 123 1.31 2.08 -13.98
CA GLY A 123 2.74 2.02 -14.26
C GLY A 123 3.61 1.69 -13.04
N PHE A 124 3.03 1.18 -11.95
CA PHE A 124 3.77 0.76 -10.76
C PHE A 124 4.01 -0.76 -10.74
N SER A 125 5.21 -1.18 -10.39
CA SER A 125 5.49 -2.59 -10.08
C SER A 125 5.06 -2.91 -8.65
N PHE A 126 4.01 -3.72 -8.51
CA PHE A 126 3.45 -4.07 -7.22
C PHE A 126 3.89 -5.46 -6.77
N ALA A 127 4.56 -5.54 -5.62
CA ALA A 127 5.20 -6.75 -5.11
C ALA A 127 4.89 -6.98 -3.62
N PRO A 128 3.65 -7.38 -3.26
CA PRO A 128 3.27 -7.63 -1.88
C PRO A 128 3.90 -8.91 -1.31
N ARG A 129 4.04 -8.98 0.02
CA ARG A 129 4.40 -10.22 0.73
C ARG A 129 3.26 -11.22 0.66
N ILE A 130 3.54 -12.44 0.25
CA ILE A 130 2.58 -13.55 0.22
C ILE A 130 2.81 -14.46 1.41
N LYS A 131 1.94 -14.37 2.42
CA LYS A 131 2.08 -15.11 3.68
C LYS A 131 1.68 -16.58 3.57
N ASN A 132 0.55 -16.88 2.93
CA ASN A 132 0.03 -18.23 2.77
C ASN A 132 0.05 -18.62 1.29
N PHE A 133 1.23 -18.97 0.78
CA PHE A 133 1.41 -19.24 -0.64
C PHE A 133 0.54 -20.42 -1.12
N LYS A 134 0.36 -21.45 -0.29
CA LYS A 134 -0.45 -22.64 -0.61
C LYS A 134 -1.93 -22.31 -0.91
N ASP A 135 -2.43 -21.22 -0.33
CA ASP A 135 -3.82 -20.78 -0.50
C ASP A 135 -4.01 -19.90 -1.73
N GLN A 136 -2.91 -19.50 -2.38
CA GLN A 136 -2.99 -18.66 -3.56
C GLN A 136 -3.47 -19.44 -4.77
N GLN A 137 -4.26 -18.75 -5.62
CA GLN A 137 -4.80 -19.34 -6.84
C GLN A 137 -4.10 -18.74 -8.06
N LEU A 138 -3.64 -19.62 -8.94
CA LEU A 138 -3.20 -19.26 -10.29
C LEU A 138 -4.39 -19.29 -11.23
N TYR A 139 -4.39 -18.37 -12.18
CA TYR A 139 -5.42 -18.26 -13.21
C TYR A 139 -4.80 -18.45 -14.60
N GLY A 140 -5.44 -19.26 -15.43
CA GLY A 140 -4.94 -19.58 -16.78
C GLY A 140 -5.70 -18.86 -17.88
N ILE A 141 -5.07 -18.71 -19.03
CA ILE A 141 -5.71 -18.24 -20.28
C ILE A 141 -6.59 -19.36 -20.83
N ASN A 142 -6.09 -20.59 -20.82
CA ASN A 142 -6.77 -21.80 -21.26
C ASN A 142 -7.40 -22.56 -20.08
N SER A 143 -8.08 -23.67 -20.37
CA SER A 143 -8.65 -24.51 -19.35
C SER A 143 -7.56 -25.19 -18.49
N PRO A 144 -7.82 -25.52 -17.22
CA PRO A 144 -6.86 -26.26 -16.39
C PRO A 144 -6.40 -27.59 -17.02
N LYS A 145 -7.28 -28.26 -17.76
CA LYS A 145 -6.97 -29.52 -18.46
C LYS A 145 -5.90 -29.33 -19.57
N ASP A 146 -5.92 -28.19 -20.24
CA ASP A 146 -4.92 -27.89 -21.30
C ASP A 146 -3.51 -27.77 -20.71
N TYR A 147 -3.38 -27.19 -19.52
CA TYR A 147 -2.10 -27.10 -18.83
C TYR A 147 -1.65 -28.48 -18.31
N GLN A 148 -2.58 -29.29 -17.81
CA GLN A 148 -2.28 -30.66 -17.37
C GLN A 148 -1.80 -31.53 -18.51
N ASN A 149 -2.45 -31.44 -19.68
CA ASN A 149 -2.07 -32.17 -20.89
C ASN A 149 -0.68 -31.78 -21.42
N LYS A 150 -0.24 -30.56 -21.15
CA LYS A 150 1.09 -30.05 -21.51
C LYS A 150 2.16 -30.41 -20.47
N GLY A 151 1.81 -31.13 -19.39
CA GLY A 151 2.76 -31.56 -18.36
C GLY A 151 3.24 -30.47 -17.40
N TYR A 152 2.53 -29.33 -17.28
CA TYR A 152 2.92 -28.31 -16.30
C TYR A 152 2.70 -28.79 -14.87
N ILE A 153 3.69 -28.55 -14.00
CA ILE A 153 3.64 -28.91 -12.57
C ILE A 153 2.67 -28.01 -11.81
N LEU A 154 2.68 -26.71 -12.15
CA LEU A 154 1.79 -25.72 -11.54
C LEU A 154 0.55 -25.52 -12.43
N LEU A 155 -0.59 -25.91 -11.88
CA LEU A 155 -1.85 -25.86 -12.63
C LEU A 155 -2.71 -24.68 -12.17
N PRO A 156 -3.24 -23.88 -13.11
CA PRO A 156 -4.23 -22.86 -12.76
C PRO A 156 -5.53 -23.52 -12.32
N LYS A 157 -6.18 -22.95 -11.31
CA LYS A 157 -7.48 -23.49 -10.81
C LYS A 157 -8.65 -23.04 -11.68
N ARG A 158 -8.57 -21.88 -12.32
CA ARG A 158 -9.66 -21.28 -13.10
C ARG A 158 -9.12 -20.57 -14.34
N LYS A 159 -9.95 -20.46 -15.36
CA LYS A 159 -9.72 -19.64 -16.55
C LYS A 159 -10.07 -18.17 -16.25
N ILE A 160 -9.32 -17.26 -16.85
CA ILE A 160 -9.61 -15.81 -16.86
C ILE A 160 -10.76 -15.56 -17.83
N ASN A 161 -11.68 -14.69 -17.43
CA ASN A 161 -12.75 -14.22 -18.31
C ASN A 161 -12.27 -13.00 -19.11
N PHE A 162 -11.79 -13.24 -20.32
CA PHE A 162 -11.32 -12.17 -21.22
C PHE A 162 -12.47 -11.34 -21.79
N GLU A 163 -13.62 -11.96 -22.04
CA GLU A 163 -14.80 -11.30 -22.60
C GLU A 163 -15.22 -10.09 -21.75
N ILE A 164 -15.31 -10.26 -20.44
CA ILE A 164 -15.67 -9.14 -19.54
C ILE A 164 -14.60 -8.05 -19.50
N ILE A 165 -13.32 -8.39 -19.73
CA ILE A 165 -12.23 -7.40 -19.80
C ILE A 165 -12.41 -6.58 -21.08
N GLU A 166 -12.60 -7.24 -22.23
CA GLU A 166 -12.74 -6.60 -23.53
C GLU A 166 -13.98 -5.71 -23.59
N GLU A 167 -15.14 -6.22 -23.15
CA GLU A 167 -16.39 -5.44 -23.08
C GLU A 167 -16.30 -4.17 -22.23
N ASN A 168 -15.43 -4.15 -21.22
CA ASN A 168 -15.33 -3.02 -20.28
C ASN A 168 -13.97 -2.29 -20.36
N TRP A 169 -13.20 -2.52 -21.44
CA TRP A 169 -11.86 -1.97 -21.55
C TRP A 169 -11.83 -0.44 -21.55
N ASP A 170 -12.71 0.19 -22.30
CA ASP A 170 -12.82 1.65 -22.35
C ASP A 170 -13.18 2.25 -20.97
N ASP A 171 -14.04 1.58 -20.21
CA ASP A 171 -14.40 2.02 -18.86
C ASP A 171 -13.24 1.82 -17.88
N ILE A 172 -12.45 0.77 -18.04
CA ILE A 172 -11.19 0.58 -17.27
C ILE A 172 -10.24 1.75 -17.57
N LEU A 173 -10.04 2.10 -18.84
CA LEU A 173 -9.17 3.23 -19.21
C LEU A 173 -9.68 4.57 -18.68
N ARG A 174 -10.98 4.84 -18.75
CA ARG A 174 -11.60 6.04 -18.15
C ARG A 174 -11.39 6.09 -16.66
N PHE A 175 -11.52 4.95 -15.97
CA PHE A 175 -11.26 4.84 -14.52
C PHE A 175 -9.81 5.18 -14.18
N ILE A 176 -8.86 4.63 -14.93
CA ILE A 176 -7.42 4.91 -14.78
C ILE A 176 -7.10 6.39 -15.03
N LEU A 177 -7.68 6.99 -16.10
CA LEU A 177 -7.50 8.41 -16.39
C LEU A 177 -8.07 9.30 -15.27
N THR A 178 -9.20 8.90 -14.70
CA THR A 178 -9.79 9.62 -13.55
C THR A 178 -8.87 9.63 -12.35
N ILE A 179 -8.23 8.49 -12.03
CA ILE A 179 -7.22 8.41 -10.97
C ILE A 179 -6.00 9.27 -11.32
N LYS A 180 -5.48 9.15 -12.55
CA LYS A 180 -4.31 9.93 -13.02
C LYS A 180 -4.56 11.45 -12.99
N SER A 181 -5.79 11.89 -13.22
CA SER A 181 -6.14 13.30 -13.16
C SER A 181 -6.14 13.90 -11.74
N ARG A 182 -6.00 13.04 -10.70
CA ARG A 182 -5.99 13.42 -9.27
C ARG A 182 -7.22 14.20 -8.79
N ARG A 183 -8.32 14.18 -9.56
CA ARG A 183 -9.58 14.86 -9.18
C ARG A 183 -10.32 14.15 -8.07
N THR A 184 -10.06 12.86 -7.90
CA THR A 184 -10.61 12.01 -6.84
C THR A 184 -9.60 10.92 -6.51
N THR A 185 -9.69 10.37 -5.31
CA THR A 185 -8.78 9.31 -4.85
C THR A 185 -9.21 7.93 -5.34
N ALA A 186 -8.26 7.04 -5.54
CA ALA A 186 -8.54 5.65 -5.93
C ALA A 186 -9.37 4.92 -4.85
N SER A 187 -9.09 5.19 -3.57
CA SER A 187 -9.83 4.62 -2.44
C SER A 187 -11.32 5.00 -2.50
N GLN A 188 -11.65 6.27 -2.78
CA GLN A 188 -13.03 6.73 -2.92
C GLN A 188 -13.74 6.09 -4.11
N LEU A 189 -13.06 6.00 -5.26
CA LEU A 189 -13.63 5.36 -6.46
C LEU A 189 -13.88 3.86 -6.22
N LEU A 190 -12.93 3.15 -5.62
CA LEU A 190 -13.09 1.74 -5.28
C LEU A 190 -14.20 1.51 -4.26
N LYS A 191 -14.32 2.38 -3.26
CA LYS A 191 -15.41 2.33 -2.28
C LYS A 191 -16.78 2.46 -2.96
N ARG A 192 -16.91 3.36 -3.93
CA ARG A 192 -18.14 3.50 -4.73
C ARG A 192 -18.43 2.23 -5.53
N LEU A 193 -17.44 1.68 -6.24
CA LEU A 193 -17.64 0.45 -7.04
C LEU A 193 -18.02 -0.77 -6.18
N THR A 194 -17.57 -0.83 -4.93
CA THR A 194 -17.86 -1.93 -4.00
C THR A 194 -19.13 -1.73 -3.18
N SER A 195 -19.71 -0.54 -3.15
CA SER A 195 -20.92 -0.23 -2.39
C SER A 195 -22.23 -0.72 -3.05
N TYR A 196 -22.18 -1.12 -4.32
CA TYR A 196 -23.34 -1.66 -5.02
C TYR A 196 -23.66 -3.08 -4.53
N SER A 197 -24.95 -3.39 -4.36
CA SER A 197 -25.45 -4.71 -3.91
C SER A 197 -25.08 -5.87 -4.85
N LYS A 198 -24.92 -5.59 -6.15
CA LYS A 198 -24.31 -6.48 -7.14
C LYS A 198 -22.98 -5.89 -7.55
N HIS A 199 -21.95 -6.72 -7.63
CA HIS A 199 -20.63 -6.28 -8.10
C HIS A 199 -20.74 -5.55 -9.43
N HIS A 200 -20.31 -4.30 -9.47
CA HIS A 200 -20.31 -3.50 -10.67
C HIS A 200 -19.48 -4.19 -11.76
N LYS A 201 -19.97 -4.22 -13.02
CA LYS A 201 -19.26 -4.89 -14.13
C LYS A 201 -17.81 -4.43 -14.25
N LEU A 202 -17.58 -3.12 -14.15
CA LEU A 202 -16.23 -2.54 -14.18
C LEU A 202 -15.33 -3.10 -13.07
N TYR A 203 -15.84 -3.23 -11.83
CA TYR A 203 -15.06 -3.84 -10.73
C TYR A 203 -14.67 -5.27 -11.06
N THR A 204 -15.60 -6.05 -11.63
CA THR A 204 -15.34 -7.44 -12.04
C THR A 204 -14.32 -7.49 -13.16
N ALA A 205 -14.40 -6.60 -14.16
CA ALA A 205 -13.45 -6.53 -15.26
C ALA A 205 -12.03 -6.17 -14.78
N ILE A 206 -11.89 -5.17 -13.91
CA ILE A 206 -10.60 -4.82 -13.29
C ILE A 206 -10.05 -6.01 -12.48
N LYS A 207 -10.90 -6.73 -11.77
CA LYS A 207 -10.52 -7.92 -11.01
C LYS A 207 -10.03 -9.04 -11.92
N GLU A 208 -10.72 -9.31 -13.04
CA GLU A 208 -10.28 -10.32 -14.02
C GLU A 208 -8.94 -9.94 -14.64
N PHE A 209 -8.75 -8.68 -15.03
CA PHE A 209 -7.46 -8.17 -15.49
C PHE A 209 -6.37 -8.35 -14.42
N GLY A 210 -6.65 -8.00 -13.18
CA GLY A 210 -5.72 -8.13 -12.06
C GLY A 210 -5.31 -9.57 -11.76
N LYS A 211 -6.14 -10.57 -12.09
CA LYS A 211 -5.79 -12.00 -11.98
C LYS A 211 -4.61 -12.36 -12.89
N ILE A 212 -4.52 -11.74 -14.08
CA ILE A 212 -3.39 -11.94 -15.01
C ILE A 212 -2.11 -11.48 -14.34
N ILE A 213 -2.12 -10.24 -13.85
CA ILE A 213 -0.94 -9.61 -13.25
C ILE A 213 -0.52 -10.32 -11.98
N LYS A 214 -1.49 -10.67 -11.10
CA LYS A 214 -1.24 -11.44 -9.88
C LYS A 214 -0.64 -12.81 -10.19
N THR A 215 -1.14 -13.52 -11.19
CA THR A 215 -0.62 -14.85 -11.55
C THR A 215 0.82 -14.76 -12.03
N ASN A 216 1.13 -13.78 -12.90
CA ASN A 216 2.48 -13.52 -13.34
C ASN A 216 3.41 -13.21 -12.14
N PHE A 217 2.97 -12.34 -11.23
CA PHE A 217 3.72 -12.04 -10.01
C PHE A 217 3.96 -13.29 -9.16
N LEU A 218 2.95 -14.14 -8.95
CA LEU A 218 3.08 -15.36 -8.14
C LEU A 218 4.11 -16.34 -8.75
N LEU A 219 4.15 -16.48 -10.08
CA LEU A 219 5.14 -17.32 -10.75
C LEU A 219 6.56 -16.77 -10.54
N VAL A 220 6.74 -15.46 -10.72
CA VAL A 220 8.04 -14.81 -10.44
C VAL A 220 8.41 -14.90 -8.96
N TYR A 221 7.43 -14.75 -8.05
CA TYR A 221 7.64 -14.85 -6.60
C TYR A 221 8.11 -16.23 -6.14
N ILE A 222 7.65 -17.31 -6.81
CA ILE A 222 8.14 -18.69 -6.56
C ILE A 222 9.59 -18.82 -7.03
N ASP A 223 9.86 -18.37 -8.24
CA ASP A 223 11.12 -18.59 -8.93
C ASP A 223 12.27 -17.80 -8.28
N LYS A 224 12.03 -16.52 -7.93
CA LYS A 224 13.07 -15.59 -7.48
C LYS A 224 13.11 -15.44 -5.96
N VAL A 225 14.11 -16.08 -5.34
CA VAL A 225 14.36 -15.96 -3.88
C VAL A 225 14.77 -14.54 -3.52
N GLU A 226 15.57 -13.89 -4.34
CA GLU A 226 16.07 -12.52 -4.14
C GLU A 226 14.92 -11.51 -4.05
N LEU A 227 13.87 -11.69 -4.87
CA LEU A 227 12.67 -10.84 -4.81
C LEU A 227 11.98 -10.98 -3.44
N ARG A 228 11.83 -12.21 -2.94
CA ARG A 228 11.21 -12.46 -1.62
C ARG A 228 12.02 -11.82 -0.49
N GLN A 229 13.35 -11.99 -0.52
CA GLN A 229 14.26 -11.39 0.47
C GLN A 229 14.20 -9.85 0.43
N ARG A 230 14.15 -9.28 -0.77
CA ARG A 230 14.05 -7.83 -0.96
C ARG A 230 12.72 -7.28 -0.42
N ILE A 231 11.61 -7.97 -0.69
CA ILE A 231 10.28 -7.61 -0.15
C ILE A 231 10.31 -7.65 1.38
N GLU A 232 10.84 -8.73 1.96
CA GLU A 232 10.93 -8.89 3.42
C GLU A 232 11.81 -7.80 4.05
N LYS A 233 12.98 -7.51 3.47
CA LYS A 233 13.87 -6.44 3.93
C LYS A 233 13.17 -5.10 3.95
N GLN A 234 12.38 -4.78 2.92
CA GLN A 234 11.66 -3.50 2.82
C GLN A 234 10.50 -3.41 3.82
N LEU A 235 9.75 -4.50 4.02
CA LEU A 235 8.68 -4.54 5.02
C LEU A 235 9.19 -4.46 6.45
N ASN A 236 10.36 -5.04 6.75
CA ASN A 236 11.02 -4.88 8.06
C ASN A 236 11.35 -3.40 8.35
N LYS A 237 11.67 -2.59 7.33
CA LYS A 237 11.84 -1.14 7.50
C LYS A 237 10.53 -0.45 7.90
N SER A 238 9.39 -0.84 7.28
CA SER A 238 8.07 -0.33 7.67
C SER A 238 7.73 -0.69 9.12
N GLU A 239 8.00 -1.92 9.55
CA GLU A 239 7.78 -2.34 10.94
C GLU A 239 8.68 -1.58 11.93
N ALA A 240 9.95 -1.34 11.57
CA ALA A 240 10.86 -0.52 12.38
C ALA A 240 10.38 0.93 12.48
N SER A 241 9.92 1.51 11.37
CA SER A 241 9.33 2.85 11.32
C SER A 241 8.07 2.96 12.18
N ASN A 242 7.22 1.93 12.20
CA ASN A 242 6.03 1.89 13.04
C ASN A 242 6.38 1.84 14.54
N ARG A 243 7.44 1.10 14.92
CA ARG A 243 7.94 1.13 16.31
C ARG A 243 8.49 2.50 16.69
N PHE A 244 9.23 3.14 15.79
CA PHE A 244 9.74 4.50 15.98
C PHE A 244 8.60 5.52 16.09
N ALA A 245 7.54 5.40 15.28
CA ALA A 245 6.34 6.22 15.37
C ALA A 245 5.68 6.17 16.75
N LYS A 246 5.61 4.99 17.38
CA LYS A 246 5.09 4.84 18.74
C LYS A 246 5.98 5.51 19.79
N ALA A 247 7.29 5.47 19.62
CA ALA A 247 8.23 6.13 20.53
C ALA A 247 8.09 7.67 20.47
N ILE A 248 7.79 8.23 19.29
CA ILE A 248 7.54 9.67 19.13
C ILE A 248 6.15 10.06 19.64
N PHE A 249 5.14 9.26 19.33
CA PHE A 249 3.73 9.52 19.67
C PHE A 249 3.36 8.92 21.03
N PHE A 250 4.14 9.26 22.06
CA PHE A 250 3.95 8.73 23.43
C PHE A 250 3.01 9.56 24.31
N GLY A 251 2.77 10.83 23.94
CA GLY A 251 1.85 11.71 24.67
C GLY A 251 0.42 11.16 24.64
N ASN A 252 -0.39 11.48 25.64
CA ASN A 252 -1.78 11.00 25.77
C ASN A 252 -1.91 9.46 25.60
N ASN A 253 -1.02 8.66 26.14
CA ASN A 253 -0.97 7.20 26.00
C ASN A 253 -0.90 6.72 24.55
N ALA A 254 -0.32 7.49 23.65
CA ALA A 254 -0.32 7.25 22.21
C ALA A 254 -1.74 7.17 21.59
N GLU A 255 -2.69 7.89 22.15
CA GLU A 255 -4.06 7.99 21.66
C GLU A 255 -4.27 9.26 20.83
N PHE A 256 -5.11 9.17 19.80
CA PHE A 256 -5.59 10.37 19.12
C PHE A 256 -6.66 11.07 19.97
N ILE A 257 -6.55 12.40 20.07
CA ILE A 257 -7.46 13.25 20.86
C ILE A 257 -8.32 14.17 19.98
N PHE A 258 -8.37 13.90 18.68
CA PHE A 258 -9.07 14.74 17.69
C PHE A 258 -10.28 14.03 17.12
N ALA A 259 -11.37 14.78 16.92
CA ALA A 259 -12.64 14.24 16.45
C ALA A 259 -12.68 14.05 14.94
N SER A 260 -12.12 14.99 14.17
CA SER A 260 -12.17 14.98 12.72
C SER A 260 -10.97 14.26 12.09
N GLN A 261 -11.17 13.68 10.91
CA GLN A 261 -10.10 13.08 10.12
C GLN A 261 -9.03 14.11 9.74
N GLU A 262 -9.43 15.34 9.49
CA GLU A 262 -8.53 16.43 9.11
C GLU A 262 -7.53 16.74 10.24
N GLU A 263 -8.02 16.94 11.47
CA GLU A 263 -7.18 17.17 12.65
C GLU A 263 -6.27 15.98 12.95
N GLN A 264 -6.79 14.75 12.82
CA GLN A 264 -6.00 13.53 12.95
C GLN A 264 -4.87 13.46 11.92
N ASN A 265 -5.13 13.85 10.67
CA ASN A 265 -4.11 13.94 9.63
C ASN A 265 -3.07 15.02 9.92
N ILE A 266 -3.47 16.18 10.47
CA ILE A 266 -2.53 17.22 10.90
C ILE A 266 -1.58 16.67 11.98
N ALA A 267 -2.12 16.05 13.04
CA ALA A 267 -1.34 15.46 14.10
C ALA A 267 -0.39 14.36 13.59
N ASN A 268 -0.88 13.51 12.69
CA ASN A 268 -0.06 12.49 12.05
C ASN A 268 1.05 13.08 11.17
N ASN A 269 0.78 14.15 10.43
CA ASN A 269 1.81 14.84 9.64
C ASN A 269 2.86 15.52 10.52
N CYS A 270 2.48 16.04 11.69
CA CYS A 270 3.45 16.55 12.68
C CYS A 270 4.34 15.43 13.22
N LYS A 271 3.76 14.28 13.56
CA LYS A 271 4.50 13.08 13.96
C LYS A 271 5.50 12.66 12.88
N ARG A 272 5.04 12.59 11.60
CA ARG A 272 5.89 12.26 10.44
C ARG A 272 7.03 13.27 10.27
N LEU A 273 6.76 14.55 10.50
CA LEU A 273 7.77 15.61 10.43
C LEU A 273 8.90 15.36 11.43
N ILE A 274 8.56 15.00 12.68
CA ILE A 274 9.54 14.65 13.71
C ILE A 274 10.33 13.41 13.29
N GLN A 275 9.67 12.37 12.76
CA GLN A 275 10.34 11.17 12.29
C GLN A 275 11.35 11.51 11.17
N ASN A 276 10.94 12.27 10.15
CA ASN A 276 11.81 12.67 9.06
C ASN A 276 12.96 13.59 9.53
N ALA A 277 12.72 14.48 10.49
CA ALA A 277 13.76 15.32 11.08
C ALA A 277 14.84 14.49 11.81
N VAL A 278 14.44 13.46 12.57
CA VAL A 278 15.38 12.54 13.21
C VAL A 278 16.15 11.71 12.18
N ILE A 279 15.46 11.25 11.12
CA ILE A 279 16.11 10.55 10.02
C ILE A 279 17.15 11.46 9.34
N LEU A 280 16.77 12.70 9.02
CA LEU A 280 17.70 13.68 8.46
C LEU A 280 18.91 13.91 9.35
N TRP A 281 18.69 14.07 10.66
CA TRP A 281 19.79 14.24 11.62
C TRP A 281 20.76 13.06 11.58
N ASN A 282 20.25 11.81 11.53
CA ASN A 282 21.10 10.63 11.39
C ASN A 282 21.87 10.63 10.05
N TYR A 283 21.26 11.06 8.95
CA TYR A 283 21.94 11.18 7.66
C TYR A 283 23.10 12.19 7.67
N LEU A 284 23.00 13.23 8.48
CA LEU A 284 24.03 14.28 8.59
C LEU A 284 25.19 13.92 9.52
N TYR A 285 24.98 12.99 10.48
CA TYR A 285 25.92 12.75 11.56
C TYR A 285 26.35 11.29 11.72
N ILE A 286 25.79 10.35 10.94
CA ILE A 286 26.25 8.96 10.89
C ILE A 286 27.08 8.76 9.63
N ASP A 287 28.39 8.58 9.82
CA ASP A 287 29.35 8.25 8.75
C ASP A 287 29.39 6.73 8.46
#